data_4f337aa227df359c8bec0d7f8b6c968e
#
_entry.id   4f337aa227df359c8bec0d7f8b6c968e
#
_cell.length_a   1.000
_cell.length_b   1.000
_cell.length_c   1.000
_cell.angle_alpha   90.00
_cell.angle_beta   90.00
_cell.angle_gamma   90.00
#
_symmetry.space_group_name_H-M   'P 1'
#
loop_
_entity.id
_entity.type
_entity.pdbx_description
1 polymer ?
#
loop_
_entity_poly.entity_id
_entity_poly.type
_entity_poly.pdbx_seq_one_letter_code
_entity_poly.pdbx_strand_id
1 'polypeptide(L)'
;FGEMLHLDCIPTEYWVPFICSRFEKYGKKISEEYATRICETVKNYSSYVQQLAWNVMAETEKEVNEETLQSGISALLQQCHGLFVQQTEGLTTYQLNFLRLLCSGVHSGFTAQAVAETYPLGSKSNIDRIKKALIDKELITLEKDGIFIADCVFELWFKREMM
;
A
#
# COMPACT_ATOMS: atom_id res chain seq x y z
N PHE A 1 -13.12 0.66 32.30
CA PHE A 1 -11.69 0.94 32.14
C PHE A 1 -11.13 -0.07 31.15
N GLY A 2 -11.04 0.28 29.85
CA GLY A 2 -10.45 -0.56 28.83
C GLY A 2 -8.97 -0.23 28.70
N GLU A 3 -8.09 -1.21 28.82
CA GLU A 3 -6.72 -1.08 28.38
C GLU A 3 -6.70 -0.96 26.85
N MET A 4 -6.04 0.08 26.35
CA MET A 4 -5.85 0.24 24.90
C MET A 4 -4.70 -0.67 24.48
N LEU A 5 -5.05 -1.82 23.87
CA LEU A 5 -4.07 -2.74 23.32
C LEU A 5 -3.67 -2.21 21.94
N HIS A 6 -2.44 -1.73 21.80
CA HIS A 6 -1.84 -1.51 20.49
C HIS A 6 -1.47 -2.87 19.89
N LEU A 7 -2.18 -3.24 18.83
CA LEU A 7 -1.81 -4.41 18.02
C LEU A 7 -0.84 -3.93 16.94
N ASP A 8 0.43 -4.25 17.13
CA ASP A 8 1.43 -4.07 16.08
C ASP A 8 1.22 -5.07 14.94
N CYS A 9 1.75 -4.73 13.75
CA CYS A 9 1.77 -5.68 12.63
C CYS A 9 2.55 -6.93 13.01
N ILE A 10 2.06 -8.10 12.60
CA ILE A 10 2.77 -9.37 12.81
C ILE A 10 4.08 -9.33 12.01
N PRO A 11 5.25 -9.55 12.64
CA PRO A 11 6.53 -9.57 11.93
C PRO A 11 6.60 -10.64 10.84
N THR A 12 7.36 -10.35 9.78
CA THR A 12 7.55 -11.25 8.63
C THR A 12 8.01 -12.64 9.04
N GLU A 13 8.86 -12.74 10.07
CA GLU A 13 9.39 -14.01 10.59
C GLU A 13 8.32 -15.01 11.10
N TYR A 14 7.15 -14.50 11.51
CA TYR A 14 6.01 -15.33 11.89
C TYR A 14 5.10 -15.62 10.70
N TRP A 15 5.00 -14.68 9.75
CA TRP A 15 4.20 -14.86 8.55
C TRP A 15 4.77 -15.91 7.61
N VAL A 16 6.08 -15.91 7.38
CA VAL A 16 6.72 -16.78 6.38
C VAL A 16 6.42 -18.26 6.64
N PRO A 17 6.70 -18.83 7.84
CA PRO A 17 6.39 -20.25 8.09
C PRO A 17 4.88 -20.54 8.03
N PHE A 18 4.03 -19.60 8.43
CA PHE A 18 2.58 -19.75 8.32
C PHE A 18 2.14 -19.83 6.85
N ILE A 19 2.61 -18.93 5.99
CA ILE A 19 2.30 -18.93 4.56
C ILE A 19 2.78 -20.24 3.92
N CYS A 20 4.04 -20.63 4.16
CA CYS A 20 4.60 -21.87 3.62
C CYS A 20 3.75 -23.09 4.01
N SER A 21 3.38 -23.20 5.29
CA SER A 21 2.54 -24.33 5.77
C SER A 21 1.15 -24.32 5.12
N ARG A 22 0.59 -23.16 4.81
CA ARG A 22 -0.70 -23.07 4.11
C ARG A 22 -0.61 -23.54 2.67
N PHE A 23 0.42 -23.12 1.93
CA PHE A 23 0.65 -23.61 0.57
C PHE A 23 0.84 -25.11 0.53
N GLU A 24 1.65 -25.67 1.43
CA GLU A 24 1.87 -27.12 1.54
C GLU A 24 0.58 -27.88 1.80
N LYS A 25 -0.29 -27.38 2.69
CA LYS A 25 -1.61 -27.97 2.97
C LYS A 25 -2.48 -28.09 1.72
N TYR A 26 -2.34 -27.18 0.76
CA TYR A 26 -3.06 -27.22 -0.52
C TYR A 26 -2.26 -27.90 -1.65
N GLY A 27 -1.18 -28.62 -1.32
CA GLY A 27 -0.36 -29.34 -2.27
C GLY A 27 0.46 -28.44 -3.20
N LYS A 28 0.73 -27.21 -2.80
CA LYS A 28 1.50 -26.22 -3.54
C LYS A 28 2.77 -25.85 -2.79
N LYS A 29 3.74 -25.29 -3.50
CA LYS A 29 5.02 -24.87 -2.92
C LYS A 29 5.19 -23.36 -3.05
N ILE A 30 5.76 -22.75 -2.03
CA ILE A 30 6.24 -21.38 -2.03
C ILE A 30 7.59 -21.34 -1.31
N SER A 31 8.57 -20.62 -1.86
CA SER A 31 9.84 -20.40 -1.16
C SER A 31 9.67 -19.34 -0.06
N GLU A 32 10.56 -19.36 0.93
CA GLU A 32 10.62 -18.33 1.98
C GLU A 32 10.81 -16.93 1.38
N GLU A 33 11.56 -16.83 0.28
CA GLU A 33 11.75 -15.57 -0.46
C GLU A 33 10.44 -15.00 -0.97
N TYR A 34 9.63 -15.82 -1.67
CA TYR A 34 8.32 -15.35 -2.16
C TYR A 34 7.32 -15.08 -1.03
N ALA A 35 7.35 -15.88 0.04
CA ALA A 35 6.53 -15.62 1.22
C ALA A 35 6.91 -14.29 1.90
N THR A 36 8.20 -13.99 2.00
CA THR A 36 8.72 -12.70 2.48
C THR A 36 8.26 -11.54 1.59
N ARG A 37 8.36 -11.69 0.28
CA ARG A 37 7.92 -10.68 -0.69
C ARG A 37 6.41 -10.39 -0.60
N ILE A 38 5.58 -11.40 -0.34
CA ILE A 38 4.15 -11.20 -0.06
C ILE A 38 3.97 -10.25 1.14
N CYS A 39 4.67 -10.52 2.24
CA CYS A 39 4.59 -9.70 3.45
C CYS A 39 5.06 -8.27 3.22
N GLU A 40 6.21 -8.10 2.58
CA GLU A 40 6.81 -6.80 2.29
C GLU A 40 5.96 -5.96 1.34
N THR A 41 5.36 -6.58 0.31
CA THR A 41 4.51 -5.90 -0.67
C THR A 41 3.36 -5.15 0.00
N VAL A 42 2.80 -5.71 1.05
CA VAL A 42 1.67 -5.14 1.80
C VAL A 42 2.06 -4.68 3.21
N LYS A 43 3.36 -4.42 3.45
CA LYS A 43 3.90 -3.85 4.70
C LYS A 43 3.41 -4.58 5.96
N ASN A 44 3.30 -5.90 5.91
CA ASN A 44 2.82 -6.76 7.00
C ASN A 44 1.40 -6.47 7.52
N TYR A 45 0.57 -5.74 6.78
CA TYR A 45 -0.84 -5.57 7.16
C TYR A 45 -1.57 -6.91 7.07
N SER A 46 -1.96 -7.44 8.22
CA SER A 46 -2.41 -8.84 8.38
C SER A 46 -3.54 -9.25 7.43
N SER A 47 -4.52 -8.38 7.21
CA SER A 47 -5.62 -8.63 6.26
C SER A 47 -5.11 -8.75 4.82
N TYR A 48 -4.21 -7.86 4.42
CA TYR A 48 -3.64 -7.86 3.08
C TYR A 48 -2.62 -8.97 2.87
N VAL A 49 -1.83 -9.35 3.88
CA VAL A 49 -0.94 -10.53 3.81
C VAL A 49 -1.75 -11.78 3.51
N GLN A 50 -2.85 -12.00 4.24
CA GLN A 50 -3.73 -13.15 4.02
C GLN A 50 -4.38 -13.12 2.64
N GLN A 51 -4.91 -11.96 2.24
CA GLN A 51 -5.58 -11.81 0.94
C GLN A 51 -4.61 -11.99 -0.23
N LEU A 52 -3.42 -11.39 -0.16
CA LEU A 52 -2.40 -11.53 -1.20
C LEU A 52 -1.87 -12.97 -1.29
N ALA A 53 -1.58 -13.59 -0.13
CA ALA A 53 -1.15 -14.99 -0.10
C ALA A 53 -2.21 -15.93 -0.72
N TRP A 54 -3.50 -15.67 -0.45
CA TRP A 54 -4.60 -16.41 -1.05
C TRP A 54 -4.66 -16.20 -2.57
N ASN A 55 -4.56 -14.97 -3.04
CA ASN A 55 -4.57 -14.66 -4.48
C ASN A 55 -3.39 -15.33 -5.20
N VAL A 56 -2.17 -15.23 -4.65
CA VAL A 56 -0.99 -15.91 -5.19
C VAL A 56 -1.19 -17.43 -5.22
N MET A 57 -1.76 -18.01 -4.17
CA MET A 57 -2.06 -19.44 -4.11
C MET A 57 -3.07 -19.83 -5.20
N ALA A 58 -4.10 -19.02 -5.44
CA ALA A 58 -5.11 -19.30 -6.46
C ALA A 58 -4.51 -19.29 -7.88
N GLU A 59 -3.57 -18.39 -8.16
CA GLU A 59 -2.88 -18.29 -9.46
C GLU A 59 -1.78 -19.35 -9.66
N THR A 60 -1.36 -20.05 -8.58
CA THR A 60 -0.28 -21.02 -8.60
C THR A 60 -0.80 -22.42 -8.87
N GLU A 61 -0.27 -23.11 -9.85
CA GLU A 61 -0.61 -24.54 -10.08
C GLU A 61 0.15 -25.45 -9.10
N LYS A 62 1.48 -25.39 -9.09
CA LYS A 62 2.35 -26.24 -8.28
C LYS A 62 3.31 -25.49 -7.40
N GLU A 63 4.01 -24.50 -7.96
CA GLU A 63 5.06 -23.75 -7.29
C GLU A 63 4.98 -22.28 -7.67
N VAL A 64 5.12 -21.40 -6.67
CA VAL A 64 5.11 -19.95 -6.86
C VAL A 64 6.35 -19.52 -7.65
N ASN A 65 6.12 -18.67 -8.62
CA ASN A 65 7.13 -17.99 -9.41
C ASN A 65 6.79 -16.48 -9.56
N GLU A 66 7.62 -15.75 -10.29
CA GLU A 66 7.40 -14.30 -10.48
C GLU A 66 6.06 -13.98 -11.12
N GLU A 67 5.67 -14.76 -12.13
CA GLU A 67 4.40 -14.56 -12.84
C GLU A 67 3.19 -14.72 -11.91
N THR A 68 3.16 -15.82 -11.13
CA THR A 68 2.05 -16.07 -10.19
C THR A 68 2.00 -15.07 -9.04
N LEU A 69 3.16 -14.56 -8.57
CA LEU A 69 3.21 -13.48 -7.60
C LEU A 69 2.62 -12.19 -8.19
N GLN A 70 3.03 -11.79 -9.40
CA GLN A 70 2.52 -10.58 -10.06
C GLN A 70 1.04 -10.69 -10.40
N SER A 71 0.56 -11.88 -10.79
CA SER A 71 -0.87 -12.14 -11.00
C SER A 71 -1.66 -12.00 -9.70
N GLY A 72 -1.16 -12.52 -8.59
CA GLY A 72 -1.78 -12.38 -7.28
C GLY A 72 -1.85 -10.92 -6.81
N ILE A 73 -0.79 -10.12 -7.03
CA ILE A 73 -0.77 -8.68 -6.75
C ILE A 73 -1.82 -7.97 -7.63
N SER A 74 -1.85 -8.28 -8.92
CA SER A 74 -2.82 -7.69 -9.86
C SER A 74 -4.27 -8.02 -9.46
N ALA A 75 -4.54 -9.24 -9.01
CA ALA A 75 -5.84 -9.65 -8.50
C ALA A 75 -6.23 -8.83 -7.25
N LEU A 76 -5.30 -8.62 -6.31
CA LEU A 76 -5.54 -7.79 -5.12
C LEU A 76 -5.91 -6.35 -5.50
N LEU A 77 -5.13 -5.74 -6.40
CA LEU A 77 -5.40 -4.38 -6.85
C LEU A 77 -6.73 -4.27 -7.59
N GLN A 78 -7.08 -5.28 -8.40
CA GLN A 78 -8.37 -5.32 -9.10
C GLN A 78 -9.56 -5.46 -8.14
N GLN A 79 -9.42 -6.23 -7.07
CA GLN A 79 -10.45 -6.36 -6.03
C GLN A 79 -10.73 -5.04 -5.31
N CYS A 80 -9.71 -4.20 -5.13
CA CYS A 80 -9.82 -2.90 -4.46
C CYS A 80 -10.10 -1.74 -5.43
N HIS A 81 -10.02 -1.96 -6.76
CA HIS A 81 -10.06 -0.92 -7.78
C HIS A 81 -11.26 0.02 -7.64
N GLY A 82 -12.47 -0.53 -7.51
CA GLY A 82 -13.69 0.28 -7.42
C GLY A 82 -13.72 1.21 -6.20
N LEU A 83 -13.22 0.73 -5.06
CA LEU A 83 -13.09 1.54 -3.85
C LEU A 83 -12.09 2.68 -4.06
N PHE A 84 -10.92 2.38 -4.62
CA PHE A 84 -9.85 3.36 -4.81
C PHE A 84 -10.19 4.42 -5.88
N VAL A 85 -10.89 4.02 -6.94
CA VAL A 85 -11.48 4.97 -7.90
C VAL A 85 -12.43 5.92 -7.18
N GLN A 86 -13.35 5.41 -6.38
CA GLN A 86 -14.28 6.24 -5.60
C GLN A 86 -13.56 7.19 -4.63
N GLN A 87 -12.49 6.76 -3.99
CA GLN A 87 -11.69 7.59 -3.09
C GLN A 87 -10.94 8.72 -3.83
N THR A 88 -10.57 8.51 -5.09
CA THR A 88 -9.86 9.49 -5.91
C THR A 88 -10.79 10.38 -6.73
N GLU A 89 -12.02 9.92 -7.01
CA GLU A 89 -13.06 10.76 -7.61
C GLU A 89 -13.32 12.00 -6.75
N GLY A 90 -13.29 13.18 -7.37
CA GLY A 90 -13.49 14.45 -6.65
C GLY A 90 -12.26 15.00 -5.93
N LEU A 91 -11.09 14.36 -6.04
CA LEU A 91 -9.84 14.97 -5.63
C LEU A 91 -9.43 16.06 -6.65
N THR A 92 -8.98 17.19 -6.12
CA THR A 92 -8.44 18.26 -6.96
C THR A 92 -7.08 17.86 -7.55
N THR A 93 -6.67 18.51 -8.65
CA THR A 93 -5.34 18.31 -9.24
C THR A 93 -4.23 18.49 -8.21
N TYR A 94 -4.34 19.47 -7.30
CA TYR A 94 -3.36 19.68 -6.23
C TYR A 94 -3.30 18.52 -5.23
N GLN A 95 -4.45 17.93 -4.87
CA GLN A 95 -4.51 16.75 -4.00
C GLN A 95 -3.90 15.53 -4.68
N LEU A 96 -4.20 15.30 -5.97
CA LEU A 96 -3.58 14.23 -6.76
C LEU A 96 -2.07 14.42 -6.88
N ASN A 97 -1.60 15.66 -7.12
CA ASN A 97 -0.16 15.96 -7.16
C ASN A 97 0.52 15.68 -5.81
N PHE A 98 -0.16 15.97 -4.70
CA PHE A 98 0.36 15.65 -3.37
C PHE A 98 0.51 14.14 -3.16
N LEU A 99 -0.48 13.35 -3.56
CA LEU A 99 -0.39 11.90 -3.51
C LEU A 99 0.73 11.36 -4.42
N ARG A 100 0.90 11.93 -5.63
CA ARG A 100 2.02 11.58 -6.52
C ARG A 100 3.38 11.83 -5.88
N LEU A 101 3.54 12.95 -5.19
CA LEU A 101 4.78 13.26 -4.45
C LEU A 101 5.06 12.23 -3.36
N LEU A 102 4.05 11.86 -2.57
CA LEU A 102 4.21 10.83 -1.54
C LEU A 102 4.61 9.49 -2.18
N CYS A 103 3.95 9.10 -3.26
CA CYS A 103 4.26 7.88 -4.01
C CYS A 103 5.66 7.89 -4.64
N SER A 104 6.22 9.08 -4.91
CA SER A 104 7.61 9.27 -5.40
C SER A 104 8.65 9.29 -4.27
N GLY A 105 8.22 9.09 -3.01
CA GLY A 105 9.12 9.07 -1.85
C GLY A 105 9.40 10.44 -1.23
N VAL A 106 8.64 11.48 -1.58
CA VAL A 106 8.75 12.81 -0.97
C VAL A 106 7.79 12.90 0.22
N HIS A 107 8.30 12.75 1.44
CA HIS A 107 7.50 12.71 2.67
C HIS A 107 7.57 13.99 3.50
N SER A 108 8.43 14.94 3.11
CA SER A 108 8.63 16.24 3.77
C SER A 108 9.16 17.29 2.78
N GLY A 109 9.32 18.55 3.22
CA GLY A 109 9.91 19.58 2.37
C GLY A 109 9.06 20.01 1.16
N PHE A 110 7.75 19.92 1.25
CA PHE A 110 6.79 20.17 0.14
C PHE A 110 6.83 21.59 -0.45
N THR A 111 7.54 22.52 0.18
CA THR A 111 7.75 23.89 -0.32
C THR A 111 9.04 24.06 -1.10
N ALA A 112 9.86 23.04 -1.22
CA ALA A 112 11.10 23.10 -1.98
C ALA A 112 10.84 23.35 -3.47
N GLN A 113 11.69 24.13 -4.12
CA GLN A 113 11.51 24.52 -5.52
C GLN A 113 11.43 23.30 -6.45
N ALA A 114 12.31 22.32 -6.26
CA ALA A 114 12.32 21.10 -7.08
C ALA A 114 10.98 20.30 -6.96
N VAL A 115 10.34 20.31 -5.78
CA VAL A 115 9.02 19.72 -5.57
C VAL A 115 7.95 20.46 -6.33
N ALA A 116 7.97 21.80 -6.26
CA ALA A 116 7.00 22.66 -6.94
C ALA A 116 7.11 22.59 -8.48
N GLU A 117 8.30 22.34 -9.00
CA GLU A 117 8.56 22.15 -10.44
C GLU A 117 8.05 20.79 -10.94
N THR A 118 8.16 19.75 -10.13
CA THR A 118 7.74 18.39 -10.52
C THR A 118 6.23 18.22 -10.43
N TYR A 119 5.66 18.61 -9.28
CA TYR A 119 4.22 18.53 -9.02
C TYR A 119 3.75 19.81 -8.32
N PRO A 120 3.16 20.77 -9.05
CA PRO A 120 2.68 22.02 -8.46
C PRO A 120 1.65 21.78 -7.35
N LEU A 121 1.87 22.38 -6.18
CA LEU A 121 0.98 22.33 -5.01
C LEU A 121 0.36 23.68 -4.67
N GLY A 122 0.78 24.74 -5.35
CA GLY A 122 0.37 26.12 -5.06
C GLY A 122 1.11 26.72 -3.86
N SER A 123 0.46 27.63 -3.15
CA SER A 123 1.03 28.32 -2.00
C SER A 123 1.19 27.42 -0.77
N LYS A 124 2.00 27.84 0.21
CA LYS A 124 2.13 27.14 1.49
C LYS A 124 0.78 26.93 2.20
N SER A 125 -0.08 27.94 2.19
CA SER A 125 -1.42 27.81 2.78
C SER A 125 -2.29 26.81 2.03
N ASN A 126 -2.09 26.63 0.73
CA ASN A 126 -2.79 25.61 -0.05
C ASN A 126 -2.29 24.20 0.32
N ILE A 127 -0.97 24.02 0.54
CA ILE A 127 -0.39 22.75 0.99
C ILE A 127 -1.03 22.33 2.33
N ASP A 128 -1.21 23.25 3.27
CA ASP A 128 -1.83 22.92 4.56
C ASP A 128 -3.31 22.53 4.40
N ARG A 129 -4.04 23.16 3.48
CA ARG A 129 -5.42 22.74 3.12
C ARG A 129 -5.46 21.35 2.47
N ILE A 130 -4.53 21.07 1.56
CA ILE A 130 -4.40 19.75 0.92
C ILE A 130 -4.19 18.67 1.97
N LYS A 131 -3.21 18.85 2.87
CA LYS A 131 -2.93 17.92 3.96
C LYS A 131 -4.15 17.65 4.81
N LYS A 132 -4.82 18.72 5.28
CA LYS A 132 -6.03 18.58 6.08
C LYS A 132 -7.10 17.79 5.35
N ALA A 133 -7.39 18.13 4.09
CA ALA A 133 -8.42 17.45 3.31
C ALA A 133 -8.10 15.96 3.06
N LEU A 134 -6.83 15.61 2.85
CA LEU A 134 -6.43 14.22 2.65
C LEU A 134 -6.39 13.42 3.95
N ILE A 135 -6.10 14.07 5.09
CA ILE A 135 -6.22 13.45 6.44
C ILE A 135 -7.70 13.21 6.76
N ASP A 136 -8.59 14.19 6.53
CA ASP A 136 -10.02 14.06 6.77
C ASP A 136 -10.66 12.95 5.90
N LYS A 137 -10.04 12.62 4.78
CA LYS A 137 -10.41 11.51 3.88
C LYS A 137 -9.69 10.19 4.22
N GLU A 138 -8.85 10.17 5.25
CA GLU A 138 -8.05 9.01 5.66
C GLU A 138 -7.11 8.45 4.56
N LEU A 139 -6.74 9.28 3.58
CA LEU A 139 -5.84 8.90 2.49
C LEU A 139 -4.36 9.01 2.86
N ILE A 140 -4.04 9.85 3.84
CA ILE A 140 -2.67 10.06 4.32
C ILE A 140 -2.61 10.02 5.85
N THR A 141 -1.44 9.65 6.37
CA THR A 141 -1.14 9.64 7.80
C THR A 141 0.10 10.49 8.11
N LEU A 142 0.11 11.07 9.31
CA LEU A 142 1.26 11.81 9.86
C LEU A 142 2.06 10.87 10.75
N GLU A 143 3.32 10.70 10.44
CA GLU A 143 4.25 9.92 11.22
C GLU A 143 5.42 10.79 11.69
N LYS A 144 6.32 10.24 12.53
CA LYS A 144 7.48 10.98 13.05
C LYS A 144 8.39 11.52 11.94
N ASP A 145 8.54 10.75 10.87
CA ASP A 145 9.49 11.00 9.79
C ASP A 145 8.85 11.69 8.57
N GLY A 146 7.55 12.01 8.64
CA GLY A 146 6.86 12.70 7.55
C GLY A 146 5.41 12.32 7.35
N ILE A 147 4.95 12.52 6.12
CA ILE A 147 3.59 12.20 5.69
C ILE A 147 3.64 11.02 4.74
N PHE A 148 2.75 10.07 4.95
CA PHE A 148 2.69 8.83 4.16
C PHE A 148 1.28 8.54 3.67
N ILE A 149 1.17 7.74 2.62
CA ILE A 149 -0.11 7.16 2.21
C ILE A 149 -0.58 6.21 3.33
N ALA A 150 -1.84 6.33 3.74
CA ALA A 150 -2.38 5.57 4.87
C ALA A 150 -2.56 4.08 4.56
N ASP A 151 -2.95 3.73 3.34
CA ASP A 151 -3.18 2.37 2.88
C ASP A 151 -2.11 1.94 1.87
N CYS A 152 -1.35 0.90 2.19
CA CYS A 152 -0.26 0.39 1.34
C CYS A 152 -0.77 -0.20 0.02
N VAL A 153 -1.96 -0.77 -0.03
CA VAL A 153 -2.55 -1.32 -1.27
C VAL A 153 -3.10 -0.19 -2.15
N PHE A 154 -3.66 0.86 -1.53
CA PHE A 154 -3.98 2.10 -2.25
C PHE A 154 -2.72 2.73 -2.86
N GLU A 155 -1.60 2.78 -2.13
CA GLU A 155 -0.33 3.28 -2.64
C GLU A 155 0.13 2.50 -3.88
N LEU A 156 0.09 1.16 -3.85
CA LEU A 156 0.44 0.30 -4.98
C LEU A 156 -0.49 0.53 -6.17
N TRP A 157 -1.80 0.60 -5.92
CA TRP A 157 -2.79 0.87 -6.95
C TRP A 157 -2.58 2.25 -7.57
N PHE A 158 -2.37 3.28 -6.75
CA PHE A 158 -2.18 4.65 -7.21
C PHE A 158 -0.92 4.80 -8.07
N LYS A 159 0.18 4.13 -7.68
CA LYS A 159 1.41 4.07 -8.50
C LYS A 159 1.16 3.43 -9.85
N ARG A 160 0.33 2.40 -9.93
CA ARG A 160 0.05 1.70 -11.18
C ARG A 160 -0.90 2.46 -12.11
N GLU A 161 -1.93 3.08 -11.57
CA GLU A 161 -3.03 3.66 -12.36
C GLU A 161 -2.91 5.17 -12.56
N MET A 162 -2.19 5.90 -11.69
CA MET A 162 -2.25 7.35 -11.60
C MET A 162 -0.89 8.06 -11.79
N MET A 163 0.21 7.31 -11.87
CA MET A 163 1.55 7.82 -12.18
C MET A 163 1.95 7.46 -13.60
#